data_e42a12911ba297d63f665bee45167017
#
_entry.id   e42a12911ba297d63f665bee45167017
#
_cell.length_a   1.000
_cell.length_b   1.000
_cell.length_c   1.000
_cell.angle_alpha   90.00
_cell.angle_beta   90.00
_cell.angle_gamma   90.00
#
_symmetry.space_group_name_H-M   'P 1'
#
loop_
_entity.id
_entity.type
_entity.pdbx_description
1 polymer ?
#
loop_
_entity_poly.entity_id
_entity_poly.type
_entity_poly.pdbx_seq_one_letter_code
_entity_poly.pdbx_strand_id
1 'polypeptide(L)'
;MNEKTKFVARTGVLIALAAVFQIVFSLIPLSPILKTALLGAMVNLVLYVAVVSVGPISAVAISFITPLVAFLTGKLPLAVLIPFVGLGNAVMVLSYWLVRRNGREALDYFGLGLSAVLKFGIMQFMVSVIVPHLPGIKPPMIKSLSLTWSYPQFIAAAAGAVLSVFVVKALSNTGIFVSRKAAPKNQTVEK
;
A
#
# COMPACT_ATOMS: atom_id res chain seq x y z
N MET A 1 14.27 -7.33 -23.62
CA MET A 1 14.10 -7.86 -22.24
C MET A 1 12.73 -8.51 -22.17
N ASN A 2 12.66 -9.76 -21.70
CA ASN A 2 11.42 -10.54 -21.61
C ASN A 2 10.46 -9.87 -20.59
N GLU A 3 9.13 -10.00 -20.78
CA GLU A 3 8.11 -9.41 -19.89
C GLU A 3 8.25 -9.91 -18.44
N LYS A 4 8.61 -11.18 -18.24
CA LYS A 4 8.90 -11.72 -16.90
C LYS A 4 10.07 -11.02 -16.24
N THR A 5 11.14 -10.74 -16.97
CA THR A 5 12.32 -10.03 -16.45
C THR A 5 11.98 -8.59 -16.09
N LYS A 6 11.18 -7.91 -16.91
CA LYS A 6 10.69 -6.55 -16.60
C LYS A 6 9.84 -6.53 -15.34
N PHE A 7 8.94 -7.51 -15.18
CA PHE A 7 8.10 -7.65 -14.00
C PHE A 7 8.94 -7.81 -12.74
N VAL A 8 9.89 -8.75 -12.73
CA VAL A 8 10.77 -9.02 -11.57
C VAL A 8 11.63 -7.80 -11.26
N ALA A 9 12.26 -7.20 -12.26
CA ALA A 9 13.13 -6.04 -12.07
C ALA A 9 12.36 -4.83 -11.50
N ARG A 10 11.19 -4.50 -12.05
CA ARG A 10 10.35 -3.39 -11.55
C ARG A 10 9.84 -3.65 -10.14
N THR A 11 9.39 -4.88 -9.86
CA THR A 11 8.95 -5.27 -8.52
C THR A 11 10.10 -5.16 -7.52
N GLY A 12 11.29 -5.65 -7.87
CA GLY A 12 12.49 -5.56 -7.03
C GLY A 12 12.90 -4.11 -6.72
N VAL A 13 12.87 -3.22 -7.73
CA VAL A 13 13.14 -1.79 -7.52
C VAL A 13 12.14 -1.16 -6.55
N LEU A 14 10.85 -1.48 -6.68
CA LEU A 14 9.82 -0.95 -5.77
C LEU A 14 9.96 -1.49 -4.34
N ILE A 15 10.33 -2.75 -4.17
CA ILE A 15 10.66 -3.32 -2.86
C ILE A 15 11.86 -2.60 -2.24
N ALA A 16 12.93 -2.42 -3.02
CA ALA A 16 14.13 -1.70 -2.57
C ALA A 16 13.80 -0.26 -2.17
N LEU A 17 12.99 0.44 -2.97
CA LEU A 17 12.55 1.80 -2.66
C LEU A 17 11.74 1.86 -1.36
N ALA A 18 10.81 0.91 -1.15
CA ALA A 18 10.05 0.83 0.09
C ALA A 18 10.95 0.55 1.31
N ALA A 19 11.95 -0.32 1.16
CA ALA A 19 12.93 -0.60 2.20
C ALA A 19 13.81 0.63 2.52
N VAL A 20 14.28 1.35 1.50
CA VAL A 20 15.04 2.60 1.67
C VAL A 20 14.21 3.63 2.44
N PHE A 21 12.94 3.84 2.08
CA PHE A 21 12.06 4.74 2.84
C PHE A 21 11.94 4.30 4.30
N GLN A 22 11.78 3.00 4.57
CA GLN A 22 11.68 2.49 5.94
C GLN A 22 12.96 2.78 6.74
N ILE A 23 14.13 2.60 6.15
CA ILE A 23 15.41 2.86 6.81
C ILE A 23 15.60 4.36 7.02
N VAL A 24 15.47 5.17 5.97
CA VAL A 24 15.71 6.62 6.03
C VAL A 24 14.79 7.30 7.04
N PHE A 25 13.48 7.06 6.95
CA PHE A 25 12.53 7.68 7.89
C PHE A 25 12.69 7.16 9.33
N SER A 26 13.32 6.00 9.52
CA SER A 26 13.61 5.50 10.85
C SER A 26 14.70 6.31 11.56
N LEU A 27 15.61 6.91 10.82
CA LEU A 27 16.74 7.69 11.35
C LEU A 27 16.32 9.11 11.73
N ILE A 28 15.18 9.59 11.23
CA ILE A 28 14.72 10.95 11.52
C ILE A 28 14.11 10.99 12.94
N PRO A 29 14.55 11.93 13.80
CA PRO A 29 14.05 12.05 15.18
C PRO A 29 12.65 12.72 15.21
N LEU A 30 11.61 11.97 14.90
CA LEU A 30 10.22 12.41 14.93
C LEU A 30 9.45 11.69 16.04
N SER A 31 8.33 12.29 16.48
CA SER A 31 7.40 11.60 17.38
C SER A 31 6.92 10.28 16.77
N PRO A 32 6.63 9.24 17.58
CA PRO A 32 6.22 7.92 17.06
C PRO A 32 5.03 7.99 16.10
N ILE A 33 4.04 8.82 16.38
CA ILE A 33 2.84 9.00 15.57
C ILE A 33 3.19 9.61 14.21
N LEU A 34 3.96 10.70 14.21
CA LEU A 34 4.36 11.38 12.97
C LEU A 34 5.28 10.50 12.13
N LYS A 35 6.21 9.80 12.76
CA LYS A 35 7.09 8.83 12.10
C LYS A 35 6.27 7.73 11.42
N THR A 36 5.29 7.14 12.11
CA THR A 36 4.40 6.11 11.55
C THR A 36 3.59 6.64 10.38
N ALA A 37 3.05 7.85 10.47
CA ALA A 37 2.25 8.46 9.41
C ALA A 37 3.11 8.74 8.15
N LEU A 38 4.28 9.35 8.31
CA LEU A 38 5.18 9.66 7.18
C LEU A 38 5.75 8.40 6.53
N LEU A 39 6.27 7.48 7.34
CA LEU A 39 6.77 6.20 6.84
C LEU A 39 5.68 5.42 6.11
N GLY A 40 4.51 5.34 6.73
CA GLY A 40 3.35 4.69 6.13
C GLY A 40 2.92 5.35 4.82
N ALA A 41 2.96 6.70 4.72
CA ALA A 41 2.64 7.41 3.49
C ALA A 41 3.60 7.04 2.35
N MET A 42 4.91 6.96 2.62
CA MET A 42 5.90 6.56 1.61
C MET A 42 5.72 5.09 1.17
N VAL A 43 5.47 4.18 2.10
CA VAL A 43 5.18 2.78 1.77
C VAL A 43 3.90 2.66 0.95
N ASN A 44 2.82 3.37 1.34
CA ASN A 44 1.56 3.36 0.60
C ASN A 44 1.71 3.98 -0.80
N LEU A 45 2.49 5.05 -0.95
CA LEU A 45 2.86 5.61 -2.24
C LEU A 45 3.46 4.53 -3.16
N VAL A 46 4.45 3.77 -2.66
CA VAL A 46 5.09 2.69 -3.44
C VAL A 46 4.08 1.62 -3.82
N LEU A 47 3.17 1.25 -2.91
CA LEU A 47 2.11 0.28 -3.17
C LEU A 47 1.15 0.73 -4.26
N TYR A 48 0.70 1.99 -4.25
CA TYR A 48 -0.15 2.55 -5.31
C TYR A 48 0.59 2.64 -6.65
N VAL A 49 1.85 3.08 -6.63
CA VAL A 49 2.68 3.10 -7.85
C VAL A 49 2.88 1.68 -8.40
N ALA A 50 3.06 0.67 -7.54
CA ALA A 50 3.17 -0.72 -7.97
C ALA A 50 1.92 -1.21 -8.70
N VAL A 51 0.71 -0.87 -8.21
CA VAL A 51 -0.56 -1.20 -8.90
C VAL A 51 -0.57 -0.63 -10.31
N VAL A 52 -0.12 0.61 -10.47
CA VAL A 52 -0.22 1.34 -11.74
C VAL A 52 0.87 0.95 -12.73
N SER A 53 2.09 0.71 -12.26
CA SER A 53 3.28 0.49 -13.10
C SER A 53 3.58 -0.96 -13.40
N VAL A 54 3.20 -1.89 -12.51
CA VAL A 54 3.52 -3.32 -12.65
C VAL A 54 2.27 -4.19 -12.61
N GLY A 55 1.31 -3.83 -11.76
CA GLY A 55 0.03 -4.53 -11.63
C GLY A 55 -0.23 -5.12 -10.24
N PRO A 56 -1.42 -5.75 -10.04
CA PRO A 56 -1.90 -6.15 -8.72
C PRO A 56 -1.04 -7.23 -8.06
N ILE A 57 -0.48 -8.18 -8.84
CA ILE A 57 0.33 -9.27 -8.29
C ILE A 57 1.60 -8.72 -7.63
N SER A 58 2.29 -7.78 -8.29
CA SER A 58 3.45 -7.10 -7.73
C SER A 58 3.08 -6.32 -6.46
N ALA A 59 1.98 -5.56 -6.50
CA ALA A 59 1.53 -4.76 -5.37
C ALA A 59 1.16 -5.64 -4.16
N VAL A 60 0.52 -6.78 -4.36
CA VAL A 60 0.23 -7.76 -3.29
C VAL A 60 1.51 -8.37 -2.73
N ALA A 61 2.47 -8.74 -3.57
CA ALA A 61 3.76 -9.26 -3.10
C ALA A 61 4.47 -8.22 -2.22
N ILE A 62 4.53 -6.95 -2.67
CA ILE A 62 5.12 -5.84 -1.91
C ILE A 62 4.35 -5.62 -0.59
N SER A 63 3.02 -5.81 -0.58
CA SER A 63 2.18 -5.66 0.61
C SER A 63 2.59 -6.57 1.77
N PHE A 64 3.10 -7.76 1.49
CA PHE A 64 3.60 -8.69 2.51
C PHE A 64 5.10 -8.53 2.79
N ILE A 65 5.89 -8.14 1.79
CA ILE A 65 7.34 -7.93 1.98
C ILE A 65 7.60 -6.69 2.84
N THR A 66 6.83 -5.61 2.67
CA THR A 66 7.05 -4.38 3.43
C THR A 66 6.89 -4.53 4.95
N PRO A 67 5.89 -5.23 5.52
CA PRO A 67 5.84 -5.47 6.96
C PRO A 67 6.92 -6.45 7.45
N LEU A 68 7.39 -7.37 6.61
CA LEU A 68 8.54 -8.21 6.94
C LEU A 68 9.80 -7.35 7.10
N VAL A 69 10.07 -6.44 6.17
CA VAL A 69 11.18 -5.48 6.26
C VAL A 69 11.01 -4.58 7.50
N ALA A 70 9.78 -4.13 7.79
CA ALA A 70 9.47 -3.34 8.98
C ALA A 70 9.79 -4.11 10.28
N PHE A 71 9.50 -5.41 10.32
CA PHE A 71 9.86 -6.27 11.45
C PHE A 71 11.37 -6.42 11.59
N LEU A 72 12.08 -6.74 10.51
CA LEU A 72 13.53 -6.90 10.50
C LEU A 72 14.28 -5.61 10.87
N THR A 73 13.69 -4.46 10.59
CA THR A 73 14.25 -3.13 10.95
C THR A 73 13.75 -2.61 12.31
N GLY A 74 13.06 -3.44 13.11
CA GLY A 74 12.58 -3.08 14.45
C GLY A 74 11.42 -2.07 14.49
N LYS A 75 10.72 -1.86 13.36
CA LYS A 75 9.55 -0.95 13.28
C LYS A 75 8.25 -1.65 13.62
N LEU A 76 8.19 -2.95 13.39
CA LEU A 76 7.08 -3.79 13.76
C LEU A 76 7.45 -4.57 15.02
N PRO A 77 6.74 -4.41 16.15
CA PRO A 77 7.21 -4.95 17.43
C PRO A 77 7.11 -6.47 17.54
N LEU A 78 6.23 -7.11 16.76
CA LEU A 78 5.98 -8.54 16.83
C LEU A 78 5.81 -9.14 15.42
N ALA A 79 6.45 -10.29 15.18
CA ALA A 79 6.34 -11.02 13.91
C ALA A 79 4.90 -11.45 13.59
N VAL A 80 4.11 -11.77 14.60
CA VAL A 80 2.69 -12.15 14.44
C VAL A 80 1.85 -11.06 13.75
N LEU A 81 2.30 -9.81 13.77
CA LEU A 81 1.61 -8.68 13.15
C LEU A 81 1.91 -8.55 11.65
N ILE A 82 2.93 -9.24 11.12
CA ILE A 82 3.31 -9.19 9.70
C ILE A 82 2.13 -9.54 8.79
N PRO A 83 1.44 -10.68 8.96
CA PRO A 83 0.32 -11.04 8.09
C PRO A 83 -0.83 -10.04 8.16
N PHE A 84 -1.10 -9.46 9.31
CA PHE A 84 -2.20 -8.50 9.49
C PHE A 84 -1.94 -7.19 8.74
N VAL A 85 -0.74 -6.64 8.87
CA VAL A 85 -0.35 -5.44 8.10
C VAL A 85 -0.32 -5.74 6.61
N GLY A 86 0.20 -6.92 6.24
CA GLY A 86 0.21 -7.40 4.86
C GLY A 86 -1.20 -7.49 4.26
N LEU A 87 -2.15 -8.05 5.00
CA LEU A 87 -3.56 -8.12 4.58
C LEU A 87 -4.19 -6.73 4.42
N GLY A 88 -3.98 -5.82 5.37
CA GLY A 88 -4.46 -4.44 5.26
C GLY A 88 -3.92 -3.73 4.01
N ASN A 89 -2.63 -3.89 3.71
CA ASN A 89 -2.01 -3.39 2.49
C ASN A 89 -2.55 -4.08 1.24
N ALA A 90 -2.72 -5.42 1.26
CA ALA A 90 -3.23 -6.18 0.13
C ALA A 90 -4.66 -5.77 -0.23
N VAL A 91 -5.54 -5.59 0.76
CA VAL A 91 -6.91 -5.10 0.51
C VAL A 91 -6.89 -3.70 -0.08
N MET A 92 -6.02 -2.81 0.40
CA MET A 92 -5.86 -1.46 -0.15
C MET A 92 -5.49 -1.52 -1.64
N VAL A 93 -4.48 -2.28 -2.02
CA VAL A 93 -4.01 -2.34 -3.41
C VAL A 93 -4.99 -3.07 -4.33
N LEU A 94 -5.66 -4.12 -3.85
CA LEU A 94 -6.65 -4.86 -4.63
C LEU A 94 -7.92 -4.05 -4.85
N SER A 95 -8.43 -3.37 -3.82
CA SER A 95 -9.61 -2.50 -3.97
C SER A 95 -9.34 -1.33 -4.92
N TYR A 96 -8.18 -0.70 -4.84
CA TYR A 96 -7.76 0.32 -5.79
C TYR A 96 -7.68 -0.23 -7.22
N TRP A 97 -7.03 -1.38 -7.40
CA TRP A 97 -6.92 -2.02 -8.71
C TRP A 97 -8.28 -2.37 -9.31
N LEU A 98 -9.22 -2.90 -8.50
CA LEU A 98 -10.57 -3.26 -8.95
C LEU A 98 -11.34 -2.03 -9.47
N VAL A 99 -11.26 -0.91 -8.77
CA VAL A 99 -11.93 0.33 -9.19
C VAL A 99 -11.25 0.90 -10.45
N ARG A 100 -9.92 0.95 -10.45
CA ARG A 100 -9.11 1.51 -11.53
C ARG A 100 -9.31 0.78 -12.87
N ARG A 101 -9.54 -0.54 -12.86
CA ARG A 101 -9.72 -1.33 -14.10
C ARG A 101 -10.90 -0.87 -14.95
N ASN A 102 -11.83 -0.09 -14.41
CA ASN A 102 -12.97 0.47 -15.13
C ASN A 102 -12.59 1.62 -16.11
N GLY A 103 -11.34 2.09 -16.08
CA GLY A 103 -10.79 2.99 -17.08
C GLY A 103 -11.20 4.47 -16.99
N ARG A 104 -12.06 4.86 -16.06
CA ARG A 104 -12.51 6.25 -15.87
C ARG A 104 -11.62 6.97 -14.87
N GLU A 105 -11.11 8.16 -15.21
CA GLU A 105 -10.24 8.95 -14.32
C GLU A 105 -10.90 9.34 -13.00
N ALA A 106 -12.17 9.74 -13.04
CA ALA A 106 -12.92 10.06 -11.83
C ALA A 106 -13.00 8.89 -10.86
N LEU A 107 -13.08 7.65 -11.37
CA LEU A 107 -13.09 6.44 -10.54
C LEU A 107 -11.70 6.16 -9.94
N ASP A 108 -10.60 6.61 -10.55
CA ASP A 108 -9.27 6.45 -9.96
C ASP A 108 -9.17 7.20 -8.62
N TYR A 109 -9.63 8.45 -8.57
CA TYR A 109 -9.63 9.23 -7.31
C TYR A 109 -10.56 8.64 -6.26
N PHE A 110 -11.75 8.21 -6.68
CA PHE A 110 -12.67 7.50 -5.81
C PHE A 110 -12.05 6.19 -5.27
N GLY A 111 -11.38 5.43 -6.15
CA GLY A 111 -10.68 4.19 -5.78
C GLY A 111 -9.56 4.40 -4.78
N LEU A 112 -8.79 5.48 -4.90
CA LEU A 112 -7.78 5.86 -3.93
C LEU A 112 -8.39 6.15 -2.55
N GLY A 113 -9.46 6.95 -2.49
CA GLY A 113 -10.17 7.25 -1.24
C GLY A 113 -10.77 5.99 -0.61
N LEU A 114 -11.51 5.20 -1.40
CA LEU A 114 -12.13 3.96 -0.94
C LEU A 114 -11.10 2.97 -0.41
N SER A 115 -9.97 2.81 -1.09
CA SER A 115 -8.92 1.88 -0.67
C SER A 115 -8.27 2.29 0.65
N ALA A 116 -8.09 3.59 0.90
CA ALA A 116 -7.59 4.11 2.17
C ALA A 116 -8.57 3.84 3.32
N VAL A 117 -9.87 4.03 3.09
CA VAL A 117 -10.93 3.74 4.07
C VAL A 117 -11.01 2.24 4.36
N LEU A 118 -10.96 1.38 3.36
CA LEU A 118 -10.99 -0.08 3.54
C LEU A 118 -9.76 -0.57 4.31
N LYS A 119 -8.57 -0.07 4.00
CA LYS A 119 -7.37 -0.37 4.79
C LYS A 119 -7.55 0.04 6.24
N PHE A 120 -8.02 1.26 6.50
CA PHE A 120 -8.28 1.75 7.84
C PHE A 120 -9.26 0.85 8.59
N GLY A 121 -10.39 0.49 7.96
CA GLY A 121 -11.40 -0.39 8.56
C GLY A 121 -10.83 -1.75 8.97
N ILE A 122 -10.03 -2.37 8.09
CA ILE A 122 -9.36 -3.65 8.40
C ILE A 122 -8.34 -3.50 9.51
N MET A 123 -7.51 -2.47 9.47
CA MET A 123 -6.50 -2.24 10.52
C MET A 123 -7.17 -1.96 11.86
N GLN A 124 -8.25 -1.17 11.88
CA GLN A 124 -9.03 -0.90 13.08
C GLN A 124 -9.68 -2.16 13.64
N PHE A 125 -10.30 -2.98 12.79
CA PHE A 125 -10.87 -4.27 13.19
C PHE A 125 -9.81 -5.20 13.79
N MET A 126 -8.66 -5.31 13.14
CA MET A 126 -7.56 -6.17 13.62
C MET A 126 -7.05 -5.72 14.98
N VAL A 127 -6.82 -4.41 15.17
CA VAL A 127 -6.30 -3.87 16.43
C VAL A 127 -7.32 -3.97 17.56
N SER A 128 -8.62 -3.77 17.26
CA SER A 128 -9.67 -3.76 18.29
C SER A 128 -10.18 -5.15 18.66
N VAL A 129 -10.20 -6.09 17.69
CA VAL A 129 -10.82 -7.41 17.87
C VAL A 129 -9.79 -8.52 17.94
N ILE A 130 -8.80 -8.55 17.05
CA ILE A 130 -7.89 -9.70 16.95
C ILE A 130 -6.69 -9.55 17.89
N VAL A 131 -6.04 -8.40 17.88
CA VAL A 131 -4.80 -8.16 18.65
C VAL A 131 -4.97 -8.42 20.16
N PRO A 132 -6.08 -8.05 20.83
CA PRO A 132 -6.27 -8.32 22.25
C PRO A 132 -6.31 -9.82 22.62
N HIS A 133 -6.65 -10.69 21.66
CA HIS A 133 -6.75 -12.13 21.86
C HIS A 133 -5.48 -12.90 21.47
N LEU A 134 -4.45 -12.19 20.97
CA LEU A 134 -3.20 -12.83 20.58
C LEU A 134 -2.34 -13.12 21.81
N PRO A 135 -1.75 -14.35 21.90
CA PRO A 135 -0.89 -14.70 23.01
C PRO A 135 0.36 -13.82 23.06
N GLY A 136 0.77 -13.46 24.28
CA GLY A 136 1.97 -12.66 24.52
C GLY A 136 1.82 -11.14 24.34
N ILE A 137 0.63 -10.64 23.99
CA ILE A 137 0.37 -9.20 23.89
C ILE A 137 -0.18 -8.68 25.22
N LYS A 138 0.57 -7.77 25.85
CA LYS A 138 0.18 -7.16 27.14
C LYS A 138 -0.71 -5.92 26.91
N PRO A 139 -1.62 -5.59 27.87
CA PRO A 139 -2.51 -4.42 27.74
C PRO A 139 -1.84 -3.10 27.36
N PRO A 140 -0.65 -2.71 27.90
CA PRO A 140 0.04 -1.50 27.47
C PRO A 140 0.43 -1.51 25.99
N MET A 141 0.77 -2.68 25.43
CA MET A 141 1.09 -2.85 24.02
C MET A 141 -0.15 -2.69 23.13
N ILE A 142 -1.31 -3.22 23.57
CA ILE A 142 -2.58 -3.05 22.85
C ILE A 142 -2.90 -1.56 22.71
N LYS A 143 -2.77 -0.79 23.80
CA LYS A 143 -2.98 0.65 23.79
C LYS A 143 -2.02 1.37 22.84
N SER A 144 -0.74 1.01 22.84
CA SER A 144 0.26 1.58 21.93
C SER A 144 -0.05 1.26 20.46
N LEU A 145 -0.41 0.02 20.15
CA LEU A 145 -0.81 -0.41 18.81
C LEU A 145 -2.07 0.31 18.34
N SER A 146 -3.07 0.46 19.21
CA SER A 146 -4.30 1.20 18.89
C SER A 146 -4.01 2.65 18.52
N LEU A 147 -3.09 3.31 19.23
CA LEU A 147 -2.72 4.70 18.94
C LEU A 147 -1.92 4.85 17.63
N THR A 148 -1.05 3.89 17.31
CA THR A 148 -0.14 3.99 16.15
C THR A 148 -0.73 3.39 14.86
N TRP A 149 -1.68 2.44 14.97
CA TRP A 149 -2.21 1.67 13.84
C TRP A 149 -3.64 2.01 13.46
N SER A 150 -4.27 2.92 14.17
CA SER A 150 -5.62 3.41 13.90
C SER A 150 -5.56 4.63 12.96
N TYR A 151 -5.79 5.83 13.51
CA TYR A 151 -5.82 7.07 12.73
C TYR A 151 -4.51 7.39 11.96
N PRO A 152 -3.29 7.14 12.51
CA PRO A 152 -2.07 7.40 11.76
C PRO A 152 -1.97 6.56 10.47
N GLN A 153 -2.50 5.35 10.46
CA GLN A 153 -2.54 4.50 9.26
C GLN A 153 -3.53 5.03 8.21
N PHE A 154 -4.65 5.61 8.63
CA PHE A 154 -5.57 6.28 7.70
C PHE A 154 -4.91 7.51 7.06
N ILE A 155 -4.30 8.37 7.88
CA ILE A 155 -3.55 9.54 7.39
C ILE A 155 -2.44 9.10 6.43
N ALA A 156 -1.70 8.05 6.79
CA ALA A 156 -0.65 7.48 5.94
C ALA A 156 -1.19 6.98 4.59
N ALA A 157 -2.34 6.29 4.58
CA ALA A 157 -2.94 5.79 3.35
C ALA A 157 -3.45 6.94 2.47
N ALA A 158 -4.12 7.93 3.06
CA ALA A 158 -4.61 9.11 2.35
C ALA A 158 -3.46 9.96 1.78
N ALA A 159 -2.41 10.22 2.56
CA ALA A 159 -1.23 10.95 2.10
C ALA A 159 -0.50 10.20 0.99
N GLY A 160 -0.31 8.88 1.12
CA GLY A 160 0.27 8.04 0.08
C GLY A 160 -0.56 8.04 -1.21
N ALA A 161 -1.89 8.05 -1.11
CA ALA A 161 -2.80 8.17 -2.24
C ALA A 161 -2.62 9.51 -2.97
N VAL A 162 -2.59 10.62 -2.23
CA VAL A 162 -2.37 11.96 -2.82
C VAL A 162 -1.00 12.02 -3.50
N LEU A 163 0.06 11.60 -2.83
CA LEU A 163 1.41 11.57 -3.41
C LEU A 163 1.48 10.70 -4.65
N SER A 164 0.76 9.57 -4.68
CA SER A 164 0.73 8.68 -5.84
C SER A 164 0.15 9.35 -7.09
N VAL A 165 -0.82 10.25 -6.95
CA VAL A 165 -1.37 11.02 -8.07
C VAL A 165 -0.30 11.87 -8.73
N PHE A 166 0.50 12.59 -7.93
CA PHE A 166 1.59 13.42 -8.46
C PHE A 166 2.67 12.59 -9.14
N VAL A 167 3.10 11.49 -8.49
CA VAL A 167 4.13 10.61 -9.04
C VAL A 167 3.64 9.93 -10.32
N VAL A 168 2.42 9.43 -10.35
CA VAL A 168 1.82 8.82 -11.53
C VAL A 168 1.71 9.83 -12.68
N LYS A 169 1.27 11.08 -12.41
CA LYS A 169 1.26 12.14 -13.42
C LYS A 169 2.65 12.45 -13.94
N ALA A 170 3.64 12.61 -13.07
CA ALA A 170 5.02 12.90 -13.47
C ALA A 170 5.62 11.80 -14.36
N LEU A 171 5.27 10.55 -14.08
CA LEU A 171 5.76 9.39 -14.82
C LEU A 171 4.88 9.00 -16.02
N SER A 172 3.73 9.66 -16.25
CA SER A 172 2.78 9.26 -17.29
C SER A 172 3.37 9.27 -18.71
N ASN A 173 4.33 10.14 -18.97
CA ASN A 173 4.99 10.29 -20.27
C ASN A 173 6.16 9.33 -20.49
N THR A 174 6.53 8.48 -19.50
CA THR A 174 7.72 7.62 -19.58
C THR A 174 7.44 6.23 -20.15
N GLY A 175 6.19 5.90 -20.48
CA GLY A 175 5.78 4.59 -21.00
C GLY A 175 5.93 3.43 -20.00
N ILE A 176 6.14 3.71 -18.71
CA ILE A 176 6.36 2.71 -17.66
C ILE A 176 5.04 2.04 -17.24
N PHE A 177 3.90 2.68 -17.49
CA PHE A 177 2.62 2.20 -16.98
C PHE A 177 2.03 1.03 -17.76
N VAL A 178 1.42 0.12 -17.03
CA VAL A 178 0.57 -0.93 -17.62
C VAL A 178 -0.62 -0.25 -18.28
N SER A 179 -0.77 -0.44 -19.59
CA SER A 179 -1.89 0.10 -20.37
C SER A 179 -3.22 -0.26 -19.69
N ARG A 180 -4.08 0.73 -19.48
CA ARG A 180 -5.47 0.46 -19.13
C ARG A 180 -6.06 -0.34 -20.27
N LYS A 181 -6.43 -1.61 -20.06
CA LYS A 181 -7.20 -2.36 -21.05
C LYS A 181 -8.49 -1.58 -21.27
N ALA A 182 -8.58 -0.87 -22.37
CA ALA A 182 -9.86 -0.37 -22.85
C ALA A 182 -10.80 -1.57 -22.95
N ALA A 183 -11.98 -1.48 -22.34
CA ALA A 183 -13.04 -2.45 -22.60
C ALA A 183 -13.19 -2.58 -24.12
N PRO A 184 -13.34 -3.79 -24.67
CA PRO A 184 -13.52 -3.95 -26.10
C PRO A 184 -14.69 -3.06 -26.51
N LYS A 185 -14.44 -2.08 -27.39
CA LYS A 185 -15.51 -1.36 -28.07
C LYS A 185 -16.33 -2.43 -28.78
N ASN A 186 -17.60 -2.59 -28.39
CA ASN A 186 -18.55 -3.36 -29.16
C ASN A 186 -18.42 -2.88 -30.62
N GLN A 187 -17.87 -3.75 -31.47
CA GLN A 187 -18.02 -3.58 -32.90
C GLN A 187 -19.53 -3.69 -33.13
N THR A 188 -20.17 -2.57 -33.32
CA THR A 188 -21.49 -2.53 -33.95
C THR A 188 -21.33 -3.19 -35.31
N VAL A 189 -21.83 -4.40 -35.40
CA VAL A 189 -22.01 -5.10 -36.68
C VAL A 189 -23.04 -4.27 -37.44
N GLU A 190 -22.60 -3.39 -38.34
CA GLU A 190 -23.43 -2.89 -39.39
C GLU A 190 -23.82 -4.06 -40.30
N LYS A 191 -25.12 -4.34 -40.31
CA LYS A 191 -25.76 -5.16 -41.36
C LYS A 191 -26.28 -4.24 -42.42
#